data_2e6dd092522b9652da2e7f4e08d19c86
#
_entry.id   2e6dd092522b9652da2e7f4e08d19c86
#
_cell.length_a   1.000
_cell.length_b   1.000
_cell.length_c   1.000
_cell.angle_alpha   90.00
_cell.angle_beta   90.00
_cell.angle_gamma   90.00
#
_symmetry.space_group_name_H-M   'P 1'
#
loop_
_entity.id
_entity.type
_entity.pdbx_description
1 polymer ?
#
loop_
_entity_poly.entity_id
_entity_poly.type
_entity_poly.pdbx_seq_one_letter_code
_entity_poly.pdbx_strand_id
1 'polypeptide(L)'
;AGDALKEIAADAVGFGISLLRQAWSGGLAIFNILSLLVITPVVAFYLLRDFDHMIAALNDWLPREHAGTVRGLLSDIDDVMAGFIRGQGTVCLILASFYGLSLTLAGLEFGLIIGLFSGLVSFVPFVGALLGLILSMLTALTQFLPEGDFLHIVIIAAIFAVGQVMEGYVLTPRLLGNRIGLHPVWVMFALLAGGAPFGFVGVLISVPAAAAIGVMVRFGHDRYMGSRLYLGADGRPPDGPAP
;
A
#
# COMPACT_ATOMS: atom_id res chain seq x y z
N ALA A 1 -4.19 40.55 -45.93
CA ALA A 1 -5.32 40.73 -45.02
C ALA A 1 -6.18 39.45 -44.92
N GLY A 2 -6.40 38.70 -46.02
CA GLY A 2 -7.18 37.47 -46.00
C GLY A 2 -6.54 36.29 -45.28
N ASP A 3 -5.22 36.21 -45.29
CA ASP A 3 -4.50 35.08 -44.68
C ASP A 3 -4.39 35.22 -43.14
N ALA A 4 -4.24 36.45 -42.66
CA ALA A 4 -4.27 36.73 -41.22
C ALA A 4 -5.65 36.43 -40.58
N LEU A 5 -6.76 36.69 -41.32
CA LEU A 5 -8.10 36.35 -40.88
C LEU A 5 -8.36 34.86 -40.84
N LYS A 6 -7.80 34.07 -41.75
CA LYS A 6 -7.89 32.63 -41.77
C LYS A 6 -7.07 32.00 -40.60
N GLU A 7 -5.91 32.57 -40.30
CA GLU A 7 -5.07 32.11 -39.19
C GLU A 7 -5.75 32.36 -37.83
N ILE A 8 -6.31 33.54 -37.61
CA ILE A 8 -7.08 33.87 -36.39
C ILE A 8 -8.33 32.99 -36.26
N ALA A 9 -9.00 32.69 -37.36
CA ALA A 9 -10.18 31.81 -37.33
C ALA A 9 -9.79 30.36 -37.03
N ALA A 10 -8.65 29.88 -37.57
CA ALA A 10 -8.14 28.55 -37.28
C ALA A 10 -7.72 28.39 -35.81
N ASP A 11 -7.07 29.40 -35.23
CA ASP A 11 -6.66 29.43 -33.83
C ASP A 11 -7.86 29.49 -32.91
N ALA A 12 -8.88 30.29 -33.23
CA ALA A 12 -10.14 30.34 -32.43
C ALA A 12 -10.89 29.03 -32.46
N VAL A 13 -10.95 28.35 -33.61
CA VAL A 13 -11.55 27.00 -33.72
C VAL A 13 -10.73 25.97 -32.94
N GLY A 14 -9.40 26.01 -33.05
CA GLY A 14 -8.49 25.12 -32.30
C GLY A 14 -8.66 25.29 -30.78
N PHE A 15 -8.74 26.52 -30.31
CA PHE A 15 -9.01 26.84 -28.91
C PHE A 15 -10.38 26.32 -28.45
N GLY A 16 -11.43 26.52 -29.25
CA GLY A 16 -12.78 26.01 -28.97
C GLY A 16 -12.80 24.48 -28.86
N ILE A 17 -12.12 23.78 -29.77
CA ILE A 17 -12.02 22.31 -29.73
C ILE A 17 -11.24 21.85 -28.49
N SER A 18 -10.18 22.57 -28.11
CA SER A 18 -9.40 22.24 -26.90
C SER A 18 -10.21 22.40 -25.62
N LEU A 19 -11.02 23.45 -25.50
CA LEU A 19 -11.93 23.67 -24.39
C LEU A 19 -13.01 22.58 -24.31
N LEU A 20 -13.59 22.18 -25.45
CA LEU A 20 -14.58 21.10 -25.50
C LEU A 20 -13.97 19.76 -25.09
N ARG A 21 -12.75 19.45 -25.53
CA ARG A 21 -12.02 18.25 -25.09
C ARG A 21 -11.75 18.26 -23.59
N GLN A 22 -11.35 19.39 -23.06
CA GLN A 22 -11.04 19.56 -21.63
C GLN A 22 -12.32 19.43 -20.77
N ALA A 23 -13.45 20.02 -21.21
CA ALA A 23 -14.74 19.87 -20.58
C ALA A 23 -15.24 18.41 -20.64
N TRP A 24 -15.08 17.75 -21.77
CA TRP A 24 -15.45 16.35 -21.95
C TRP A 24 -14.61 15.40 -21.09
N SER A 25 -13.29 15.56 -21.06
CA SER A 25 -12.41 14.74 -20.21
C SER A 25 -12.65 14.99 -18.72
N GLY A 26 -12.92 16.23 -18.33
CA GLY A 26 -13.32 16.58 -16.96
C GLY A 26 -14.65 15.96 -16.56
N GLY A 27 -15.66 15.98 -17.45
CA GLY A 27 -16.97 15.35 -17.23
C GLY A 27 -16.87 13.82 -17.07
N LEU A 28 -16.04 13.15 -17.88
CA LEU A 28 -15.78 11.72 -17.76
C LEU A 28 -15.05 11.38 -16.46
N ALA A 29 -14.10 12.21 -16.02
CA ALA A 29 -13.40 12.01 -14.75
C ALA A 29 -14.37 12.12 -13.56
N ILE A 30 -15.25 13.11 -13.55
CA ILE A 30 -16.30 13.27 -12.53
C ILE A 30 -17.26 12.10 -12.56
N PHE A 31 -17.71 11.67 -13.74
CA PHE A 31 -18.58 10.51 -13.89
C PHE A 31 -17.92 9.23 -13.34
N ASN A 32 -16.64 9.00 -13.63
CA ASN A 32 -15.89 7.87 -13.10
C ASN A 32 -15.79 7.91 -11.57
N ILE A 33 -15.50 9.09 -11.00
CA ILE A 33 -15.42 9.24 -9.53
C ILE A 33 -16.78 8.99 -8.88
N LEU A 34 -17.87 9.55 -9.43
CA LEU A 34 -19.22 9.33 -8.93
C LEU A 34 -19.64 7.87 -9.07
N SER A 35 -19.33 7.23 -10.19
CA SER A 35 -19.60 5.80 -10.40
C SER A 35 -18.88 4.94 -9.37
N LEU A 36 -17.59 5.21 -9.12
CA LEU A 36 -16.81 4.51 -8.08
C LEU A 36 -17.38 4.77 -6.69
N LEU A 37 -17.77 6.01 -6.39
CA LEU A 37 -18.32 6.38 -5.09
C LEU A 37 -19.66 5.68 -4.79
N VAL A 38 -20.46 5.39 -5.82
CA VAL A 38 -21.74 4.67 -5.67
C VAL A 38 -21.56 3.16 -5.76
N ILE A 39 -20.83 2.69 -6.79
CA ILE A 39 -20.68 1.26 -7.05
C ILE A 39 -19.85 0.59 -5.96
N THR A 40 -18.77 1.22 -5.50
CA THR A 40 -17.86 0.61 -4.51
C THR A 40 -18.57 0.28 -3.18
N PRO A 41 -19.34 1.20 -2.54
CA PRO A 41 -20.09 0.85 -1.33
C PRO A 41 -21.15 -0.21 -1.56
N VAL A 42 -21.84 -0.16 -2.71
CA VAL A 42 -22.86 -1.17 -3.05
C VAL A 42 -22.22 -2.56 -3.20
N VAL A 43 -21.15 -2.67 -3.97
CA VAL A 43 -20.42 -3.94 -4.14
C VAL A 43 -19.85 -4.42 -2.81
N ALA A 44 -19.24 -3.53 -2.03
CA ALA A 44 -18.72 -3.85 -0.70
C ALA A 44 -19.82 -4.36 0.24
N PHE A 45 -21.01 -3.72 0.22
CA PHE A 45 -22.14 -4.16 1.02
C PHE A 45 -22.60 -5.59 0.64
N TYR A 46 -22.74 -5.88 -0.65
CA TYR A 46 -23.15 -7.22 -1.09
C TYR A 46 -22.07 -8.28 -0.79
N LEU A 47 -20.81 -7.95 -1.01
CA LEU A 47 -19.69 -8.85 -0.66
C LEU A 47 -19.65 -9.16 0.83
N LEU A 48 -19.87 -8.17 1.70
CA LEU A 48 -19.91 -8.37 3.15
C LEU A 48 -21.16 -9.15 3.59
N ARG A 49 -22.32 -8.84 2.99
CA ARG A 49 -23.58 -9.50 3.31
C ARG A 49 -23.58 -10.98 2.94
N ASP A 50 -23.06 -11.29 1.75
CA ASP A 50 -23.11 -12.64 1.19
C ASP A 50 -21.81 -13.42 1.43
N PHE A 51 -20.88 -12.85 2.23
CA PHE A 51 -19.55 -13.42 2.49
C PHE A 51 -19.60 -14.84 3.01
N ASP A 52 -20.46 -15.12 4.01
CA ASP A 52 -20.60 -16.44 4.60
C ASP A 52 -21.12 -17.47 3.60
N HIS A 53 -22.07 -17.07 2.73
CA HIS A 53 -22.58 -17.92 1.65
C HIS A 53 -21.50 -18.22 0.59
N MET A 54 -20.67 -17.23 0.25
CA MET A 54 -19.56 -17.42 -0.70
C MET A 54 -18.53 -18.40 -0.13
N ILE A 55 -18.17 -18.25 1.14
CA ILE A 55 -17.23 -19.15 1.82
C ILE A 55 -17.81 -20.56 1.93
N ALA A 56 -19.09 -20.71 2.25
CA ALA A 56 -19.77 -22.01 2.32
C ALA A 56 -19.75 -22.69 0.93
N ALA A 57 -20.10 -21.98 -0.14
CA ALA A 57 -20.07 -22.51 -1.50
C ALA A 57 -18.66 -22.95 -1.92
N LEU A 58 -17.63 -22.14 -1.64
CA LEU A 58 -16.23 -22.49 -1.91
C LEU A 58 -15.82 -23.76 -1.13
N ASN A 59 -16.29 -23.88 0.12
CA ASN A 59 -16.02 -25.04 0.95
C ASN A 59 -16.66 -26.33 0.43
N ASP A 60 -17.83 -26.25 -0.22
CA ASP A 60 -18.50 -27.40 -0.83
C ASP A 60 -17.79 -27.93 -2.07
N TRP A 61 -17.02 -27.06 -2.76
CA TRP A 61 -16.23 -27.46 -3.94
C TRP A 61 -14.91 -28.13 -3.56
N LEU A 62 -14.50 -28.09 -2.28
CA LEU A 62 -13.23 -28.67 -1.85
C LEU A 62 -13.29 -30.20 -1.85
N PRO A 63 -12.29 -30.89 -2.44
CA PRO A 63 -12.15 -32.34 -2.32
C PRO A 63 -12.05 -32.73 -0.84
N ARG A 64 -12.88 -33.65 -0.39
CA ARG A 64 -13.02 -34.02 1.03
C ARG A 64 -11.71 -34.50 1.67
N GLU A 65 -10.87 -35.18 0.89
CA GLU A 65 -9.56 -35.69 1.34
C GLU A 65 -8.57 -34.56 1.71
N HIS A 66 -8.67 -33.41 1.03
CA HIS A 66 -7.75 -32.29 1.19
C HIS A 66 -8.40 -31.09 1.89
N ALA A 67 -9.68 -31.17 2.19
CA ALA A 67 -10.47 -30.06 2.73
C ALA A 67 -9.87 -29.51 4.04
N GLY A 68 -9.37 -30.35 4.93
CA GLY A 68 -8.71 -29.93 6.17
C GLY A 68 -7.43 -29.13 5.93
N THR A 69 -6.61 -29.57 5.00
CA THR A 69 -5.35 -28.89 4.62
C THR A 69 -5.62 -27.53 3.99
N VAL A 70 -6.59 -27.48 3.05
CA VAL A 70 -6.93 -26.23 2.36
C VAL A 70 -7.55 -25.22 3.34
N ARG A 71 -8.44 -25.67 4.23
CA ARG A 71 -9.02 -24.80 5.28
C ARG A 71 -7.95 -24.24 6.22
N GLY A 72 -7.00 -25.08 6.65
CA GLY A 72 -5.86 -24.62 7.46
C GLY A 72 -5.05 -23.53 6.74
N LEU A 73 -4.70 -23.77 5.47
CA LEU A 73 -3.95 -22.80 4.67
C LEU A 73 -4.71 -21.48 4.46
N LEU A 74 -6.02 -21.54 4.21
CA LEU A 74 -6.85 -20.34 4.07
C LEU A 74 -6.97 -19.59 5.40
N SER A 75 -7.09 -20.29 6.52
CA SER A 75 -7.08 -19.70 7.86
C SER A 75 -5.74 -19.00 8.16
N ASP A 76 -4.62 -19.62 7.82
CA ASP A 76 -3.28 -19.02 8.00
C ASP A 76 -3.12 -17.74 7.15
N ILE A 77 -3.65 -17.75 5.91
CA ILE A 77 -3.66 -16.57 5.04
C ILE A 77 -4.52 -15.46 5.65
N ASP A 78 -5.73 -15.79 6.13
CA ASP A 78 -6.64 -14.83 6.76
C ASP A 78 -6.00 -14.19 8.00
N ASP A 79 -5.39 -14.98 8.88
CA ASP A 79 -4.70 -14.51 10.07
C ASP A 79 -3.55 -13.56 9.75
N VAL A 80 -2.76 -13.88 8.72
CA VAL A 80 -1.64 -13.03 8.28
C VAL A 80 -2.15 -11.73 7.67
N MET A 81 -3.18 -11.79 6.81
CA MET A 81 -3.78 -10.61 6.18
C MET A 81 -4.46 -9.70 7.19
N ALA A 82 -5.28 -10.27 8.08
CA ALA A 82 -5.97 -9.52 9.14
C ALA A 82 -4.97 -8.92 10.13
N GLY A 83 -3.92 -9.67 10.48
CA GLY A 83 -2.81 -9.17 11.30
C GLY A 83 -2.07 -8.01 10.66
N PHE A 84 -1.79 -8.10 9.35
CA PHE A 84 -1.15 -7.02 8.60
C PHE A 84 -2.03 -5.77 8.57
N ILE A 85 -3.30 -5.89 8.17
CA ILE A 85 -4.20 -4.73 8.04
C ILE A 85 -4.36 -4.02 9.39
N ARG A 86 -4.59 -4.76 10.49
CA ARG A 86 -4.70 -4.19 11.83
C ARG A 86 -3.39 -3.56 12.30
N GLY A 87 -2.27 -4.25 12.11
CA GLY A 87 -0.95 -3.75 12.50
C GLY A 87 -0.57 -2.50 11.72
N GLN A 88 -0.66 -2.53 10.39
CA GLN A 88 -0.32 -1.40 9.53
C GLN A 88 -1.26 -0.21 9.73
N GLY A 89 -2.57 -0.46 9.89
CA GLY A 89 -3.52 0.59 10.25
C GLY A 89 -3.16 1.29 11.56
N THR A 90 -2.73 0.53 12.57
CA THR A 90 -2.26 1.10 13.85
C THR A 90 -0.97 1.91 13.66
N VAL A 91 -0.02 1.41 12.87
CA VAL A 91 1.21 2.15 12.51
C VAL A 91 0.84 3.49 11.86
N CYS A 92 -0.05 3.46 10.86
CA CYS A 92 -0.51 4.67 10.17
C CYS A 92 -1.12 5.70 11.14
N LEU A 93 -1.98 5.27 12.06
CA LEU A 93 -2.61 6.17 13.04
C LEU A 93 -1.57 6.80 13.98
N ILE A 94 -0.61 6.01 14.46
CA ILE A 94 0.47 6.52 15.33
C ILE A 94 1.34 7.51 14.55
N LEU A 95 1.77 7.18 13.33
CA LEU A 95 2.59 8.07 12.51
C LEU A 95 1.83 9.33 12.09
N ALA A 96 0.55 9.24 11.73
CA ALA A 96 -0.29 10.38 11.41
C ALA A 96 -0.40 11.35 12.60
N SER A 97 -0.63 10.81 13.80
CA SER A 97 -0.67 11.59 15.02
C SER A 97 0.70 12.21 15.34
N PHE A 98 1.77 11.45 15.24
CA PHE A 98 3.12 11.91 15.50
C PHE A 98 3.55 13.02 14.54
N TYR A 99 3.46 12.80 13.23
CA TYR A 99 3.82 13.80 12.22
C TYR A 99 2.90 15.01 12.28
N GLY A 100 1.58 14.81 12.40
CA GLY A 100 0.62 15.90 12.47
C GLY A 100 0.87 16.83 13.65
N LEU A 101 1.06 16.27 14.85
CA LEU A 101 1.35 17.05 16.05
C LEU A 101 2.74 17.70 15.99
N SER A 102 3.79 16.95 15.64
CA SER A 102 5.16 17.44 15.65
C SER A 102 5.38 18.56 14.63
N LEU A 103 4.85 18.43 13.41
CA LEU A 103 4.96 19.47 12.38
C LEU A 103 4.17 20.73 12.73
N THR A 104 2.99 20.56 13.36
CA THR A 104 2.20 21.70 13.85
C THR A 104 2.91 22.42 14.98
N LEU A 105 3.48 21.70 15.94
CA LEU A 105 4.26 22.28 17.03
C LEU A 105 5.56 22.94 16.55
N ALA A 106 6.14 22.45 15.47
CA ALA A 106 7.27 23.08 14.80
C ALA A 106 6.88 24.33 13.98
N GLY A 107 5.61 24.75 14.01
CA GLY A 107 5.15 25.96 13.33
C GLY A 107 5.09 25.86 11.81
N LEU A 108 5.10 24.65 11.23
CA LEU A 108 4.99 24.47 9.79
C LEU A 108 3.57 24.78 9.31
N GLU A 109 3.44 25.67 8.32
CA GLU A 109 2.16 25.87 7.63
C GLU A 109 1.61 24.55 7.07
N PHE A 110 0.31 24.31 7.28
CA PHE A 110 -0.33 23.04 6.93
C PHE A 110 0.30 21.79 7.60
N GLY A 111 1.13 21.94 8.65
CA GLY A 111 1.84 20.84 9.31
C GLY A 111 0.91 19.71 9.75
N LEU A 112 -0.29 20.03 10.28
CA LEU A 112 -1.29 19.04 10.64
C LEU A 112 -1.77 18.22 9.43
N ILE A 113 -2.12 18.90 8.32
CA ILE A 113 -2.64 18.24 7.11
C ILE A 113 -1.56 17.37 6.46
N ILE A 114 -0.35 17.92 6.32
CA ILE A 114 0.80 17.20 5.73
C ILE A 114 1.14 15.98 6.60
N GLY A 115 1.16 16.15 7.92
CA GLY A 115 1.49 15.08 8.85
C GLY A 115 0.44 13.96 8.87
N LEU A 116 -0.85 14.29 8.91
CA LEU A 116 -1.94 13.33 8.82
C LEU A 116 -1.90 12.57 7.47
N PHE A 117 -1.73 13.30 6.38
CA PHE A 117 -1.61 12.71 5.04
C PHE A 117 -0.41 11.76 4.96
N SER A 118 0.77 12.20 5.41
CA SER A 118 2.00 11.40 5.43
C SER A 118 1.80 10.10 6.21
N GLY A 119 1.24 10.20 7.44
CA GLY A 119 1.01 9.03 8.28
C GLY A 119 -0.02 8.06 7.69
N LEU A 120 -1.10 8.55 7.07
CA LEU A 120 -2.09 7.69 6.41
C LEU A 120 -1.51 7.00 5.16
N VAL A 121 -0.74 7.73 4.34
CA VAL A 121 -0.06 7.18 3.16
C VAL A 121 1.04 6.20 3.54
N SER A 122 1.55 6.23 4.77
CA SER A 122 2.50 5.24 5.33
C SER A 122 1.91 3.82 5.42
N PHE A 123 0.64 3.63 5.03
CA PHE A 123 0.11 2.29 4.75
C PHE A 123 0.97 1.57 3.71
N VAL A 124 1.53 2.28 2.75
CA VAL A 124 2.57 1.80 1.85
C VAL A 124 3.93 2.13 2.46
N PRO A 125 4.73 1.14 2.86
CA PRO A 125 6.04 1.35 3.49
C PRO A 125 6.92 2.31 2.70
N PHE A 126 7.60 3.20 3.38
CA PHE A 126 8.51 4.24 2.84
C PHE A 126 7.83 5.37 2.05
N VAL A 127 6.69 5.13 1.39
CA VAL A 127 6.04 6.11 0.50
C VAL A 127 5.48 7.29 1.29
N GLY A 128 4.79 7.02 2.41
CA GLY A 128 4.19 8.06 3.23
C GLY A 128 5.22 9.03 3.81
N ALA A 129 6.29 8.50 4.39
CA ALA A 129 7.36 9.32 4.96
C ALA A 129 8.13 10.10 3.88
N LEU A 130 8.40 9.50 2.71
CA LEU A 130 9.07 10.19 1.61
C LEU A 130 8.23 11.35 1.08
N LEU A 131 6.94 11.11 0.79
CA LEU A 131 6.03 12.15 0.31
C LEU A 131 5.84 13.24 1.37
N GLY A 132 5.65 12.85 2.64
CA GLY A 132 5.53 13.79 3.74
C GLY A 132 6.78 14.64 3.92
N LEU A 133 7.96 14.05 3.85
CA LEU A 133 9.24 14.78 3.93
C LEU A 133 9.35 15.77 2.77
N ILE A 134 9.06 15.35 1.54
CA ILE A 134 9.11 16.25 0.36
C ILE A 134 8.15 17.42 0.53
N LEU A 135 6.88 17.16 0.87
CA LEU A 135 5.88 18.22 1.05
C LEU A 135 6.25 19.16 2.20
N SER A 136 6.67 18.61 3.35
CA SER A 136 7.07 19.41 4.50
C SER A 136 8.31 20.23 4.21
N MET A 137 9.27 19.68 3.46
CA MET A 137 10.51 20.39 3.12
C MET A 137 10.25 21.51 2.11
N LEU A 138 9.38 21.29 1.13
CA LEU A 138 8.96 22.36 0.20
C LEU A 138 8.27 23.49 0.94
N THR A 139 7.34 23.19 1.86
CA THR A 139 6.67 24.20 2.68
C THR A 139 7.65 24.91 3.61
N ALA A 140 8.56 24.17 4.25
CA ALA A 140 9.56 24.76 5.15
C ALA A 140 10.53 25.70 4.42
N LEU A 141 10.97 25.32 3.21
CA LEU A 141 11.85 26.19 2.41
C LEU A 141 11.15 27.48 2.00
N THR A 142 9.88 27.43 1.64
CA THR A 142 9.13 28.68 1.30
C THR A 142 8.81 29.54 2.51
N GLN A 143 8.59 28.94 3.67
CA GLN A 143 8.21 29.63 4.89
C GLN A 143 9.43 30.19 5.66
N PHE A 144 10.46 29.40 5.91
CA PHE A 144 11.54 29.74 6.84
C PHE A 144 12.82 30.24 6.14
N LEU A 145 13.06 29.86 4.86
CA LEU A 145 14.27 30.27 4.15
C LEU A 145 14.37 31.80 3.93
N PRO A 146 13.28 32.54 3.60
CA PRO A 146 13.32 33.98 3.46
C PRO A 146 13.70 34.73 4.75
N GLU A 147 13.38 34.11 5.90
CA GLU A 147 13.69 34.66 7.25
C GLU A 147 15.09 34.24 7.74
N GLY A 148 15.80 33.39 6.97
CA GLY A 148 17.11 32.86 7.37
C GLY A 148 17.03 31.81 8.50
N ASP A 149 15.85 31.27 8.77
CA ASP A 149 15.62 30.33 9.88
C ASP A 149 15.88 28.86 9.44
N PHE A 150 17.16 28.52 9.36
CA PHE A 150 17.60 27.17 9.05
C PHE A 150 17.29 26.16 10.16
N LEU A 151 17.09 26.65 11.41
CA LEU A 151 16.83 25.76 12.53
C LEU A 151 15.52 25.01 12.36
N HIS A 152 14.43 25.69 11.96
CA HIS A 152 13.14 25.05 11.73
C HIS A 152 13.19 24.05 10.58
N ILE A 153 13.96 24.33 9.51
CA ILE A 153 14.16 23.37 8.40
C ILE A 153 14.83 22.08 8.91
N VAL A 154 15.85 22.20 9.76
CA VAL A 154 16.53 21.03 10.37
C VAL A 154 15.60 20.30 11.32
N ILE A 155 14.79 20.99 12.12
CA ILE A 155 13.80 20.36 13.01
C ILE A 155 12.80 19.55 12.22
N ILE A 156 12.29 20.04 11.10
CA ILE A 156 11.34 19.33 10.26
C ILE A 156 11.97 18.06 9.66
N ALA A 157 13.21 18.14 9.18
CA ALA A 157 13.95 16.96 8.71
C ALA A 157 14.15 15.94 9.84
N ALA A 158 14.48 16.41 11.06
CA ALA A 158 14.66 15.57 12.24
C ALA A 158 13.37 14.87 12.66
N ILE A 159 12.20 15.52 12.56
CA ILE A 159 10.90 14.90 12.84
C ILE A 159 10.68 13.67 11.95
N PHE A 160 10.96 13.78 10.64
CA PHE A 160 10.83 12.63 9.75
C PHE A 160 11.89 11.55 10.03
N ALA A 161 13.12 11.92 10.37
CA ALA A 161 14.15 10.95 10.76
C ALA A 161 13.73 10.17 12.02
N VAL A 162 13.22 10.84 13.05
CA VAL A 162 12.68 10.21 14.26
C VAL A 162 11.50 9.30 13.93
N GLY A 163 10.57 9.77 13.10
CA GLY A 163 9.43 8.95 12.66
C GLY A 163 9.86 7.69 11.94
N GLN A 164 10.87 7.76 11.06
CA GLN A 164 11.41 6.58 10.36
C GLN A 164 12.10 5.60 11.31
N VAL A 165 12.86 6.09 12.29
CA VAL A 165 13.46 5.25 13.34
C VAL A 165 12.36 4.58 14.17
N MET A 166 11.33 5.34 14.56
CA MET A 166 10.19 4.81 15.31
C MET A 166 9.41 3.76 14.51
N GLU A 167 9.15 4.01 13.22
CA GLU A 167 8.49 3.05 12.32
C GLU A 167 9.31 1.77 12.20
N GLY A 168 10.58 1.86 11.80
CA GLY A 168 11.41 0.70 11.47
C GLY A 168 11.83 -0.13 12.68
N TYR A 169 12.18 0.50 13.80
CA TYR A 169 12.74 -0.20 14.97
C TYR A 169 11.74 -0.44 16.09
N VAL A 170 10.62 0.26 16.13
CA VAL A 170 9.66 0.14 17.24
C VAL A 170 8.30 -0.34 16.77
N LEU A 171 7.67 0.38 15.84
CA LEU A 171 6.30 0.11 15.44
C LEU A 171 6.20 -1.17 14.60
N THR A 172 6.99 -1.29 13.55
CA THR A 172 6.97 -2.46 12.68
C THR A 172 7.26 -3.76 13.44
N PRO A 173 8.33 -3.89 14.25
CA PRO A 173 8.58 -5.12 15.00
C PRO A 173 7.50 -5.46 16.02
N ARG A 174 6.93 -4.44 16.69
CA ARG A 174 5.94 -4.67 17.75
C ARG A 174 4.53 -4.92 17.24
N LEU A 175 4.11 -4.25 16.17
CA LEU A 175 2.74 -4.30 15.66
C LEU A 175 2.55 -5.29 14.52
N LEU A 176 3.52 -5.40 13.62
CA LEU A 176 3.49 -6.38 12.54
C LEU A 176 4.22 -7.67 12.92
N GLY A 177 5.30 -7.57 13.70
CA GLY A 177 6.08 -8.70 14.21
C GLY A 177 6.61 -9.61 13.09
N ASN A 178 6.85 -10.89 13.47
CA ASN A 178 7.26 -11.92 12.50
C ASN A 178 6.07 -12.50 11.70
N ARG A 179 4.88 -11.92 11.83
CA ARG A 179 3.66 -12.47 11.20
C ARG A 179 3.71 -12.44 9.68
N ILE A 180 4.35 -11.44 9.11
CA ILE A 180 4.49 -11.34 7.64
C ILE A 180 5.61 -12.26 7.14
N GLY A 181 6.69 -12.43 7.91
CA GLY A 181 7.82 -13.32 7.60
C GLY A 181 8.50 -13.03 6.24
N LEU A 182 8.32 -11.82 5.71
CA LEU A 182 8.92 -11.40 4.45
C LEU A 182 10.18 -10.58 4.69
N HIS A 183 11.25 -10.91 3.98
CA HIS A 183 12.43 -10.08 3.93
C HIS A 183 12.12 -8.74 3.23
N PRO A 184 12.66 -7.59 3.65
CA PRO A 184 12.39 -6.28 3.06
C PRO A 184 12.50 -6.22 1.53
N VAL A 185 13.43 -6.97 0.94
CA VAL A 185 13.61 -7.07 -0.51
C VAL A 185 12.36 -7.62 -1.21
N TRP A 186 11.68 -8.62 -0.60
CA TRP A 186 10.43 -9.16 -1.14
C TRP A 186 9.28 -8.16 -1.08
N VAL A 187 9.26 -7.31 -0.04
CA VAL A 187 8.29 -6.21 0.06
C VAL A 187 8.51 -5.20 -1.08
N MET A 188 9.77 -4.78 -1.31
CA MET A 188 10.10 -3.88 -2.43
C MET A 188 9.74 -4.48 -3.78
N PHE A 189 10.08 -5.77 -3.98
CA PHE A 189 9.73 -6.49 -5.21
C PHE A 189 8.21 -6.57 -5.40
N ALA A 190 7.45 -6.88 -4.35
CA ALA A 190 6.00 -6.93 -4.40
C ALA A 190 5.39 -5.58 -4.77
N LEU A 191 5.88 -4.47 -4.19
CA LEU A 191 5.43 -3.12 -4.52
C LEU A 191 5.64 -2.79 -6.00
N LEU A 192 6.81 -3.16 -6.56
CA LEU A 192 7.09 -2.96 -7.99
C LEU A 192 6.22 -3.87 -8.87
N ALA A 193 6.11 -5.15 -8.51
CA ALA A 193 5.36 -6.13 -9.28
C ALA A 193 3.85 -5.84 -9.30
N GLY A 194 3.29 -5.33 -8.21
CA GLY A 194 1.88 -4.93 -8.14
C GLY A 194 1.64 -3.52 -8.69
N GLY A 195 2.56 -2.60 -8.43
CA GLY A 195 2.44 -1.21 -8.87
C GLY A 195 2.51 -1.03 -10.39
N ALA A 196 3.37 -1.78 -11.08
CA ALA A 196 3.54 -1.66 -12.53
C ALA A 196 2.24 -1.95 -13.33
N PRO A 197 1.50 -3.08 -13.10
CA PRO A 197 0.29 -3.37 -13.85
C PRO A 197 -0.97 -2.69 -13.29
N PHE A 198 -1.06 -2.47 -11.98
CA PHE A 198 -2.30 -2.03 -11.32
C PHE A 198 -2.19 -0.64 -10.67
N GLY A 199 -1.07 0.06 -10.85
CA GLY A 199 -0.87 1.40 -10.31
C GLY A 199 -0.98 1.47 -8.79
N PHE A 200 -1.59 2.54 -8.28
CA PHE A 200 -1.73 2.78 -6.84
C PHE A 200 -2.45 1.66 -6.08
N VAL A 201 -3.53 1.11 -6.66
CA VAL A 201 -4.27 0.00 -6.04
C VAL A 201 -3.39 -1.25 -5.94
N GLY A 202 -2.58 -1.52 -6.99
CA GLY A 202 -1.62 -2.61 -6.97
C GLY A 202 -0.57 -2.46 -5.87
N VAL A 203 -0.03 -1.26 -5.69
CA VAL A 203 0.91 -0.96 -4.58
C VAL A 203 0.25 -1.21 -3.23
N LEU A 204 -0.99 -0.76 -3.03
CA LEU A 204 -1.72 -0.91 -1.78
C LEU A 204 -1.94 -2.38 -1.39
N ILE A 205 -2.27 -3.23 -2.37
CA ILE A 205 -2.56 -4.66 -2.15
C ILE A 205 -1.28 -5.51 -2.17
N SER A 206 -0.17 -5.00 -2.69
CA SER A 206 1.06 -5.78 -2.91
C SER A 206 1.59 -6.47 -1.66
N VAL A 207 1.66 -5.76 -0.53
CA VAL A 207 2.24 -6.32 0.69
C VAL A 207 1.35 -7.42 1.30
N PRO A 208 0.02 -7.23 1.47
CA PRO A 208 -0.86 -8.31 1.89
C PRO A 208 -0.84 -9.51 0.94
N ALA A 209 -0.84 -9.26 -0.37
CA ALA A 209 -0.77 -10.34 -1.37
C ALA A 209 0.55 -11.12 -1.27
N ALA A 210 1.68 -10.42 -1.13
CA ALA A 210 2.98 -11.07 -0.94
C ALA A 210 3.03 -11.87 0.37
N ALA A 211 2.40 -11.39 1.43
CA ALA A 211 2.30 -12.12 2.69
C ALA A 211 1.48 -13.42 2.53
N ALA A 212 0.36 -13.37 1.83
CA ALA A 212 -0.44 -14.56 1.49
C ALA A 212 0.34 -15.56 0.63
N ILE A 213 1.05 -15.08 -0.41
CA ILE A 213 1.94 -15.90 -1.22
C ILE A 213 3.06 -16.53 -0.36
N GLY A 214 3.61 -15.77 0.60
CA GLY A 214 4.61 -16.27 1.55
C GLY A 214 4.10 -17.44 2.39
N VAL A 215 2.83 -17.43 2.82
CA VAL A 215 2.19 -18.56 3.51
C VAL A 215 2.13 -19.79 2.59
N MET A 216 1.69 -19.59 1.34
CA MET A 216 1.59 -20.68 0.35
C MET A 216 2.97 -21.29 0.03
N VAL A 217 3.99 -20.45 -0.12
CA VAL A 217 5.37 -20.90 -0.39
C VAL A 217 5.92 -21.69 0.80
N ARG A 218 5.73 -21.23 2.04
CA ARG A 218 6.15 -21.99 3.24
C ARG A 218 5.44 -23.33 3.33
N PHE A 219 4.12 -23.35 3.12
CA PHE A 219 3.38 -24.60 3.09
C PHE A 219 3.89 -25.57 2.02
N GLY A 220 4.14 -25.07 0.80
CA GLY A 220 4.70 -25.88 -0.29
C GLY A 220 6.10 -26.40 0.04
N HIS A 221 6.95 -25.56 0.66
CA HIS A 221 8.28 -25.93 1.09
C HIS A 221 8.26 -27.05 2.14
N ASP A 222 7.44 -26.89 3.19
CA ASP A 222 7.31 -27.88 4.26
C ASP A 222 6.78 -29.24 3.73
N ARG A 223 5.83 -29.17 2.79
CA ARG A 223 5.31 -30.35 2.13
C ARG A 223 6.35 -31.04 1.27
N TYR A 224 7.18 -30.24 0.56
CA TYR A 224 8.29 -30.76 -0.25
C TYR A 224 9.35 -31.42 0.62
N MET A 225 9.80 -30.76 1.71
CA MET A 225 10.82 -31.29 2.63
C MET A 225 10.39 -32.59 3.31
N GLY A 226 9.08 -32.76 3.57
CA GLY A 226 8.51 -34.03 4.07
C GLY A 226 8.19 -35.08 3.02
N SER A 227 8.43 -34.80 1.73
CA SER A 227 8.10 -35.71 0.63
C SER A 227 9.18 -36.75 0.38
N ARG A 228 8.78 -37.89 -0.21
CA ARG A 228 9.72 -38.90 -0.69
C ARG A 228 10.68 -38.40 -1.77
N LEU A 229 10.31 -37.32 -2.46
CA LEU A 229 11.17 -36.69 -3.47
C LEU A 229 12.41 -36.05 -2.83
N TYR A 230 12.25 -35.46 -1.64
CA TYR A 230 13.36 -34.86 -0.90
C TYR A 230 14.10 -35.87 -0.02
N LEU A 231 13.36 -36.73 0.71
CA LEU A 231 13.93 -37.68 1.65
C LEU A 231 14.46 -38.96 0.99
N GLY A 232 14.22 -39.17 -0.32
CA GLY A 232 14.59 -40.40 -1.02
C GLY A 232 13.76 -41.61 -0.57
N ALA A 233 14.11 -42.79 -1.09
CA ALA A 233 13.43 -44.06 -0.76
C ALA A 233 13.63 -44.46 0.70
N ASP A 234 14.72 -44.05 1.32
CA ASP A 234 15.15 -44.44 2.69
C ASP A 234 14.62 -43.50 3.78
N GLY A 235 13.86 -42.44 3.40
CA GLY A 235 13.25 -41.50 4.35
C GLY A 235 14.25 -40.64 5.16
N ARG A 236 15.49 -40.49 4.68
CA ARG A 236 16.56 -39.72 5.33
C ARG A 236 16.91 -38.47 4.51
N PRO A 237 17.21 -37.34 5.15
CA PRO A 237 17.76 -36.19 4.45
C PRO A 237 19.12 -36.54 3.84
N PRO A 238 19.51 -36.00 2.69
CA PRO A 238 20.72 -36.37 1.94
C PRO A 238 22.05 -36.17 2.72
N ASP A 239 22.03 -35.35 3.76
CA ASP A 239 23.24 -35.03 4.57
C ASP A 239 23.15 -35.54 6.02
N GLY A 240 22.27 -36.51 6.31
CA GLY A 240 22.20 -37.15 7.62
C GLY A 240 23.43 -38.06 7.88
N PRO A 241 24.04 -38.03 9.10
CA PRO A 241 25.13 -38.96 9.42
C PRO A 241 24.65 -40.40 9.19
N ALA A 242 25.48 -41.20 8.50
CA ALA A 242 25.28 -42.62 8.38
C ALA A 242 25.20 -43.28 9.78
N PRO A 243 24.39 -44.32 9.99
CA PRO A 243 24.23 -44.99 11.26
C PRO A 243 25.54 -45.61 11.78
#